data_b026cef9c71f29325ffb3edbc61afe74
#
_entry.id   b026cef9c71f29325ffb3edbc61afe74
#
_cell.length_a   1.000
_cell.length_b   1.000
_cell.length_c   1.000
_cell.angle_alpha   90.00
_cell.angle_beta   90.00
_cell.angle_gamma   90.00
#
_symmetry.space_group_name_H-M   'P 1'
#
loop_
_entity.id
_entity.type
_entity.pdbx_description
1 polymer ?
#
loop_
_entity_poly.entity_id
_entity_poly.type
_entity_poly.pdbx_seq_one_letter_code
_entity_poly.pdbx_strand_id
1 'polypeptide(L)'
;THCISSAASDVYKRQTINIDGKTALLGDKVYYRVHIDASRLTDTAYKVWRLGAVDDYDEEYLTLDAKHVEILDETGRDRTGEFNIQDKDGVLYAFAKTVDTQIPATGETVPGDPQPDDLKAYSEKTDKDYDPLKDPSIDQSLLGHTYQVVMPMTVTKVKDGHTVENTATQVTNDKRDKTNTVTNPLKEINPTKDVTVQVGGDSIDGKSVYLNHTFLYRLDSSILPPGRAYQTVTDWGGTDQLNTEYDQYLGNWAVYASRDLYRDGQMLAAKGEKIAGSGFDSSKFGGNLFTVDADDNGKVTADATQAYLDLVSADNEHEAGWVLYLQCKRIAVADEVPNTWTETINGQPRESNKVVTKTPDMTPSIHLEKVDTPTLKQDGQEQADRDDPKQALKMDADNIGITFIITNTSKTDPATGDGAWFKASDLNLDDSTIVGDAHVDMDSLTYPADWDTLVLKPGESVSVTGTLKGVKEGETHTDRAIVTGTPLVECAPSNGDPFNDKTDGGEDTDPEYSTGDVTEIDGKQLCADTQTASNTDDWNGYRAKPLASTGTAVLGLAGGALAVLLAGGSLLVFRKRHYAQGSGRHTAVNAGK
;
A
#
# COMPACT_ATOMS: atom_id res chain seq x y z
N THR A 1 43.16 -25.97 -26.82
CA THR A 1 42.57 -24.77 -27.46
C THR A 1 41.37 -24.38 -26.63
N HIS A 2 41.51 -23.31 -25.83
CA HIS A 2 40.41 -22.86 -24.99
C HIS A 2 39.73 -21.73 -25.75
N CYS A 3 38.58 -21.98 -26.33
CA CYS A 3 37.64 -20.94 -26.70
C CYS A 3 37.05 -20.41 -25.38
N ILE A 4 37.33 -19.18 -25.02
CA ILE A 4 36.81 -18.56 -23.83
C ILE A 4 35.61 -17.72 -24.25
N SER A 5 34.41 -18.11 -23.80
CA SER A 5 33.27 -17.21 -23.73
C SER A 5 33.38 -16.45 -22.41
N SER A 6 33.49 -15.14 -22.46
CA SER A 6 33.46 -14.30 -21.27
C SER A 6 32.35 -13.28 -21.41
N ALA A 7 31.57 -13.12 -20.38
CA ALA A 7 30.48 -12.18 -20.37
C ALA A 7 30.87 -10.87 -19.69
N ALA A 8 30.35 -9.81 -20.22
CA ALA A 8 30.12 -8.46 -19.80
C ALA A 8 31.24 -7.43 -19.69
N SER A 9 30.87 -6.33 -20.21
CA SER A 9 31.54 -5.06 -19.90
C SER A 9 30.50 -4.03 -19.42
N ASP A 10 30.88 -3.27 -18.42
CA ASP A 10 30.24 -2.01 -18.11
C ASP A 10 30.34 -1.09 -19.33
N VAL A 11 29.20 -0.59 -19.81
CA VAL A 11 29.09 0.25 -21.01
C VAL A 11 29.93 1.54 -20.89
N TYR A 12 30.29 1.93 -19.68
CA TYR A 12 30.92 3.24 -19.42
C TYR A 12 32.42 3.32 -19.71
N LYS A 13 33.20 2.21 -19.78
CA LYS A 13 34.66 2.28 -19.98
C LYS A 13 35.32 1.15 -20.77
N ARG A 14 34.61 0.29 -21.52
CA ARG A 14 35.22 -0.86 -22.21
C ARG A 14 36.06 -1.80 -21.30
N GLN A 15 35.83 -1.79 -20.00
CA GLN A 15 36.46 -2.74 -19.09
C GLN A 15 35.62 -4.02 -19.12
N THR A 16 36.24 -5.10 -19.53
CA THR A 16 35.61 -6.43 -19.51
C THR A 16 35.72 -7.01 -18.11
N ILE A 17 34.62 -6.96 -17.38
CA ILE A 17 34.48 -7.72 -16.12
C ILE A 17 33.89 -9.08 -16.51
N ASN A 18 34.49 -10.16 -16.04
CA ASN A 18 33.93 -11.49 -16.20
C ASN A 18 32.72 -11.66 -15.27
N ILE A 19 31.55 -11.94 -15.84
CA ILE A 19 30.31 -12.16 -15.10
C ILE A 19 29.83 -13.61 -15.15
N ASP A 20 30.67 -14.56 -15.61
CA ASP A 20 30.36 -15.99 -15.51
C ASP A 20 30.11 -16.36 -14.04
N GLY A 21 29.02 -17.05 -13.79
CA GLY A 21 28.52 -17.41 -12.46
C GLY A 21 27.90 -16.25 -11.67
N LYS A 22 27.80 -15.04 -12.23
CA LYS A 22 27.19 -13.89 -11.55
C LYS A 22 25.68 -13.85 -11.73
N THR A 23 24.98 -13.36 -10.70
CA THR A 23 23.51 -13.28 -10.69
C THR A 23 23.01 -12.14 -11.56
N ALA A 24 22.11 -12.43 -12.48
CA ALA A 24 21.44 -11.44 -13.32
C ALA A 24 19.99 -11.19 -12.86
N LEU A 25 19.57 -9.95 -12.98
CA LEU A 25 18.26 -9.44 -12.59
C LEU A 25 17.46 -9.02 -13.82
N LEU A 26 16.15 -8.89 -13.65
CA LEU A 26 15.29 -8.37 -14.71
C LEU A 26 15.75 -6.98 -15.17
N GLY A 27 15.92 -6.82 -16.48
CA GLY A 27 16.38 -5.58 -17.10
C GLY A 27 17.90 -5.43 -17.22
N ASP A 28 18.68 -6.32 -16.60
CA ASP A 28 20.13 -6.28 -16.71
C ASP A 28 20.58 -6.43 -18.17
N LYS A 29 21.59 -5.65 -18.55
CA LYS A 29 22.27 -5.78 -19.82
C LYS A 29 23.52 -6.62 -19.64
N VAL A 30 23.57 -7.75 -20.32
CA VAL A 30 24.69 -8.67 -20.29
C VAL A 30 25.28 -8.80 -21.70
N TYR A 31 26.61 -8.99 -21.79
CA TYR A 31 27.30 -9.10 -23.07
C TYR A 31 27.98 -10.46 -23.15
N TYR A 32 27.48 -11.36 -24.00
CA TYR A 32 28.18 -12.59 -24.32
C TYR A 32 29.27 -12.32 -25.36
N ARG A 33 30.39 -12.99 -25.21
CA ARG A 33 31.54 -12.87 -26.13
C ARG A 33 31.92 -14.23 -26.64
N VAL A 34 31.70 -14.43 -27.93
CA VAL A 34 32.07 -15.67 -28.61
C VAL A 34 33.40 -15.48 -29.35
N HIS A 35 34.37 -16.31 -29.03
CA HIS A 35 35.69 -16.22 -29.61
C HIS A 35 35.77 -17.09 -30.89
N ILE A 36 36.22 -16.49 -32.01
CA ILE A 36 36.50 -17.18 -33.27
C ILE A 36 38.01 -17.20 -33.44
N ASP A 37 38.66 -18.35 -33.40
CA ASP A 37 40.10 -18.52 -33.59
C ASP A 37 40.42 -18.95 -35.02
N ALA A 38 40.86 -18.01 -35.84
CA ALA A 38 41.37 -18.27 -37.19
C ALA A 38 42.91 -18.09 -37.29
N SER A 39 43.60 -17.94 -36.14
CA SER A 39 45.05 -17.59 -36.06
C SER A 39 45.96 -18.61 -36.72
N ARG A 40 45.52 -19.89 -36.79
CA ARG A 40 46.28 -21.01 -37.38
C ARG A 40 45.78 -21.47 -38.72
N LEU A 41 44.89 -20.71 -39.38
CA LEU A 41 44.24 -21.11 -40.60
C LEU A 41 44.93 -20.61 -41.89
N THR A 42 46.05 -19.91 -41.78
CA THR A 42 46.81 -19.33 -42.91
C THR A 42 47.49 -20.38 -43.80
N ASP A 43 47.96 -21.49 -43.19
CA ASP A 43 48.75 -22.53 -43.86
C ASP A 43 48.03 -23.88 -43.93
N THR A 44 46.73 -23.86 -44.12
CA THR A 44 45.92 -25.07 -44.22
C THR A 44 46.07 -25.72 -45.62
N ALA A 45 46.08 -27.04 -45.66
CA ALA A 45 46.10 -27.81 -46.91
C ALA A 45 44.78 -27.74 -47.70
N TYR A 46 43.77 -27.13 -47.13
CA TYR A 46 42.44 -26.97 -47.72
C TYR A 46 42.02 -25.50 -47.68
N LYS A 47 41.19 -25.10 -48.61
CA LYS A 47 40.64 -23.74 -48.64
C LYS A 47 39.63 -23.55 -47.52
N VAL A 48 39.77 -22.45 -46.75
CA VAL A 48 38.75 -22.04 -45.80
C VAL A 48 37.69 -21.26 -46.57
N TRP A 49 36.53 -21.88 -46.76
CA TRP A 49 35.42 -21.30 -47.51
C TRP A 49 34.33 -20.76 -46.61
N ARG A 50 34.31 -21.19 -45.34
CA ARG A 50 33.34 -20.73 -44.31
C ARG A 50 34.05 -20.56 -42.98
N LEU A 51 33.82 -19.41 -42.33
CA LEU A 51 34.31 -19.09 -41.00
C LEU A 51 33.23 -18.31 -40.25
N GLY A 52 32.89 -18.70 -39.03
CA GLY A 52 31.90 -18.00 -38.24
C GLY A 52 31.59 -18.63 -36.90
N ALA A 53 30.56 -18.15 -36.28
CA ALA A 53 30.02 -18.66 -35.00
C ALA A 53 28.51 -18.78 -35.07
N VAL A 54 28.01 -19.77 -34.33
CA VAL A 54 26.58 -19.99 -34.07
C VAL A 54 26.40 -20.04 -32.56
N ASP A 55 25.45 -19.28 -32.06
CA ASP A 55 25.11 -19.19 -30.62
C ASP A 55 23.61 -19.35 -30.45
N ASP A 56 23.20 -20.46 -29.84
CA ASP A 56 21.82 -20.80 -29.48
C ASP A 56 21.63 -20.35 -28.01
N TYR A 57 21.15 -19.10 -27.85
CA TYR A 57 20.96 -18.51 -26.54
C TYR A 57 19.57 -18.79 -25.98
N ASP A 58 19.39 -18.61 -24.66
CA ASP A 58 18.11 -18.84 -23.99
C ASP A 58 17.14 -17.66 -24.23
N GLU A 59 16.44 -17.75 -25.40
CA GLU A 59 15.51 -16.71 -25.84
C GLU A 59 14.25 -16.58 -24.96
N GLU A 60 13.99 -17.53 -24.08
CA GLU A 60 12.90 -17.42 -23.11
C GLU A 60 13.22 -16.34 -22.04
N TYR A 61 14.49 -16.16 -21.72
CA TYR A 61 14.94 -15.27 -20.63
C TYR A 61 15.77 -14.08 -21.13
N LEU A 62 16.34 -14.17 -22.31
CA LEU A 62 17.19 -13.15 -22.90
C LEU A 62 16.64 -12.63 -24.23
N THR A 63 16.84 -11.36 -24.47
CA THR A 63 16.58 -10.76 -25.80
C THR A 63 17.88 -10.15 -26.33
N LEU A 64 18.29 -10.58 -27.53
CA LEU A 64 19.46 -10.07 -28.24
C LEU A 64 19.16 -8.73 -28.91
N ASP A 65 20.04 -7.75 -28.73
CA ASP A 65 20.07 -6.54 -29.55
C ASP A 65 20.92 -6.79 -30.81
N ALA A 66 20.35 -7.46 -31.79
CA ALA A 66 21.04 -7.91 -33.00
C ALA A 66 21.63 -6.75 -33.82
N LYS A 67 21.12 -5.53 -33.69
CA LYS A 67 21.61 -4.34 -34.38
C LYS A 67 22.93 -3.81 -33.83
N HIS A 68 23.24 -4.14 -32.59
CA HIS A 68 24.44 -3.71 -31.89
C HIS A 68 25.41 -4.86 -31.61
N VAL A 69 25.25 -5.97 -32.29
CA VAL A 69 26.27 -7.03 -32.29
C VAL A 69 27.50 -6.50 -33.01
N GLU A 70 28.65 -6.58 -32.36
CA GLU A 70 29.94 -6.14 -32.86
C GLU A 70 30.88 -7.33 -33.02
N ILE A 71 31.75 -7.31 -34.05
CA ILE A 71 32.83 -8.28 -34.23
C ILE A 71 34.14 -7.52 -34.18
N LEU A 72 34.97 -7.81 -33.18
CA LEU A 72 36.24 -7.15 -32.94
C LEU A 72 37.40 -8.10 -33.20
N ASP A 73 38.47 -7.65 -33.85
CA ASP A 73 39.72 -8.44 -33.95
C ASP A 73 40.54 -8.36 -32.63
N GLU A 74 41.68 -9.08 -32.59
CA GLU A 74 42.58 -9.15 -31.44
C GLU A 74 43.17 -7.79 -31.04
N THR A 75 43.11 -6.78 -31.91
CA THR A 75 43.55 -5.41 -31.62
C THR A 75 42.40 -4.54 -31.12
N GLY A 76 41.17 -5.05 -31.08
CA GLY A 76 39.96 -4.31 -30.73
C GLY A 76 39.40 -3.47 -31.87
N ARG A 77 39.87 -3.68 -33.11
CA ARG A 77 39.33 -3.01 -34.28
C ARG A 77 38.00 -3.67 -34.69
N ASP A 78 37.03 -2.83 -35.03
CA ASP A 78 35.75 -3.27 -35.55
C ASP A 78 35.89 -3.90 -36.96
N ARG A 79 35.44 -5.15 -37.05
CA ARG A 79 35.40 -5.97 -38.26
C ARG A 79 33.97 -6.42 -38.63
N THR A 80 32.96 -5.84 -37.95
CA THR A 80 31.56 -6.21 -38.16
C THR A 80 31.14 -6.15 -39.64
N GLY A 81 31.66 -5.13 -40.36
CA GLY A 81 31.37 -4.97 -41.79
C GLY A 81 31.84 -6.12 -42.68
N GLU A 82 32.74 -6.99 -42.22
CA GLU A 82 33.26 -8.17 -42.95
C GLU A 82 32.49 -9.44 -42.65
N PHE A 83 31.49 -9.36 -41.77
CA PHE A 83 30.64 -10.47 -41.40
C PHE A 83 29.18 -10.15 -41.71
N ASN A 84 28.39 -11.18 -41.88
CA ASN A 84 26.94 -11.13 -41.88
C ASN A 84 26.41 -11.73 -40.57
N ILE A 85 25.45 -11.03 -39.98
CA ILE A 85 24.88 -11.36 -38.70
C ILE A 85 23.38 -11.55 -38.91
N GLN A 86 22.84 -12.66 -38.45
CA GLN A 86 21.42 -12.93 -38.47
C GLN A 86 21.01 -13.56 -37.14
N ASP A 87 19.99 -12.99 -36.50
CA ASP A 87 19.26 -13.60 -35.39
C ASP A 87 18.02 -14.27 -35.95
N LYS A 88 17.88 -15.56 -35.75
CA LYS A 88 16.77 -16.35 -36.26
C LYS A 88 16.38 -17.45 -35.28
N ASP A 89 15.15 -17.42 -34.82
CA ASP A 89 14.58 -18.44 -33.92
C ASP A 89 15.40 -18.63 -32.62
N GLY A 90 15.91 -17.53 -31.99
CA GLY A 90 16.74 -17.58 -30.78
C GLY A 90 18.19 -18.00 -31.02
N VAL A 91 18.62 -18.09 -32.28
CA VAL A 91 19.99 -18.46 -32.64
C VAL A 91 20.67 -17.32 -33.39
N LEU A 92 21.82 -16.86 -32.89
CA LEU A 92 22.69 -15.94 -33.62
C LEU A 92 23.60 -16.71 -34.57
N TYR A 93 23.60 -16.27 -35.81
CA TYR A 93 24.52 -16.71 -36.85
C TYR A 93 25.43 -15.52 -37.23
N ALA A 94 26.75 -15.67 -37.10
CA ALA A 94 27.74 -14.65 -37.48
C ALA A 94 28.79 -15.31 -38.37
N PHE A 95 28.74 -15.02 -39.66
CA PHE A 95 29.65 -15.63 -40.65
C PHE A 95 30.37 -14.59 -41.48
N ALA A 96 31.66 -14.84 -41.76
CA ALA A 96 32.45 -14.02 -42.66
C ALA A 96 31.79 -13.96 -44.06
N LYS A 97 31.78 -12.75 -44.63
CA LYS A 97 31.26 -12.53 -45.99
C LYS A 97 32.12 -13.27 -47.03
N THR A 98 31.49 -13.73 -48.07
CA THR A 98 32.19 -14.30 -49.22
C THR A 98 32.69 -13.20 -50.17
N VAL A 99 33.74 -13.46 -50.89
CA VAL A 99 34.33 -12.53 -51.84
C VAL A 99 34.48 -13.21 -53.22
N ASP A 100 34.69 -12.38 -54.24
CA ASP A 100 34.96 -12.90 -55.60
C ASP A 100 36.21 -13.77 -55.60
N THR A 101 36.14 -14.94 -56.25
CA THR A 101 37.28 -15.83 -56.37
C THR A 101 37.57 -16.10 -57.83
N GLN A 102 38.85 -16.11 -58.19
CA GLN A 102 39.30 -16.41 -59.56
C GLN A 102 39.40 -17.92 -59.75
N ILE A 103 38.85 -18.41 -60.84
CA ILE A 103 38.98 -19.86 -61.28
C ILE A 103 40.32 -20.01 -61.94
N PRO A 104 41.30 -20.78 -61.38
CA PRO A 104 42.66 -20.83 -61.88
C PRO A 104 42.81 -21.31 -63.33
N ALA A 105 41.88 -22.19 -63.78
CA ALA A 105 41.97 -22.83 -65.12
C ALA A 105 41.44 -21.94 -66.26
N THR A 106 40.51 -21.02 -65.96
CA THR A 106 39.82 -20.22 -66.98
C THR A 106 40.12 -18.74 -66.89
N GLY A 107 40.62 -18.24 -65.74
CA GLY A 107 40.79 -16.83 -65.45
C GLY A 107 39.45 -16.08 -65.19
N GLU A 108 38.33 -16.83 -65.21
CA GLU A 108 37.03 -16.24 -64.88
C GLU A 108 36.88 -16.02 -63.38
N THR A 109 36.10 -14.99 -62.99
CA THR A 109 35.81 -14.68 -61.58
C THR A 109 34.46 -15.23 -61.21
N VAL A 110 34.38 -16.01 -60.15
CA VAL A 110 33.13 -16.35 -59.47
C VAL A 110 32.75 -15.18 -58.57
N PRO A 111 31.61 -14.51 -58.81
CA PRO A 111 31.21 -13.37 -58.01
C PRO A 111 31.08 -13.73 -56.55
N GLY A 112 31.54 -12.85 -55.70
CA GLY A 112 31.26 -12.93 -54.28
C GLY A 112 29.76 -12.92 -54.05
N ASP A 113 29.26 -13.93 -53.40
CA ASP A 113 27.85 -14.03 -53.12
C ASP A 113 27.49 -13.01 -52.02
N PRO A 114 26.50 -12.11 -52.25
CA PRO A 114 25.86 -11.47 -51.10
C PRO A 114 25.40 -12.62 -50.19
N GLN A 115 25.73 -12.52 -48.90
CA GLN A 115 25.46 -13.59 -47.93
C GLN A 115 24.06 -14.18 -48.13
N PRO A 116 23.92 -15.50 -47.99
CA PRO A 116 22.62 -16.17 -48.11
C PRO A 116 21.59 -15.47 -47.21
N ASP A 117 20.37 -15.27 -47.70
CA ASP A 117 19.26 -14.72 -46.93
C ASP A 117 18.96 -15.55 -45.68
N ASP A 118 19.36 -16.82 -45.68
CA ASP A 118 19.25 -17.72 -44.53
C ASP A 118 20.62 -18.25 -44.12
N LEU A 119 21.23 -17.59 -43.12
CA LEU A 119 22.50 -18.03 -42.55
C LEU A 119 22.40 -19.36 -41.79
N LYS A 120 21.21 -19.76 -41.34
CA LYS A 120 20.98 -21.09 -40.79
C LYS A 120 21.25 -22.17 -41.82
N ALA A 121 20.65 -22.06 -43.00
CA ALA A 121 20.91 -23.00 -44.10
C ALA A 121 22.38 -22.98 -44.52
N TYR A 122 23.00 -21.78 -44.55
CA TYR A 122 24.43 -21.64 -44.83
C TYR A 122 25.30 -22.33 -43.79
N SER A 123 24.94 -22.24 -42.51
CA SER A 123 25.67 -22.88 -41.41
C SER A 123 25.64 -24.40 -41.49
N GLU A 124 24.67 -24.99 -42.18
CA GLU A 124 24.44 -26.43 -42.32
C GLU A 124 25.12 -27.02 -43.58
N LYS A 125 25.64 -26.17 -44.53
CA LYS A 125 26.38 -26.66 -45.69
C LYS A 125 27.57 -27.53 -45.26
N THR A 126 27.88 -28.53 -46.05
CA THR A 126 29.01 -29.44 -45.83
C THR A 126 30.09 -29.23 -46.89
N ASP A 127 31.30 -29.75 -46.68
CA ASP A 127 32.37 -29.72 -47.66
C ASP A 127 31.97 -30.45 -48.99
N LYS A 128 30.99 -31.36 -48.94
CA LYS A 128 30.42 -32.01 -50.10
C LYS A 128 29.56 -31.09 -50.96
N ASP A 129 28.96 -30.07 -50.32
CA ASP A 129 28.11 -29.09 -50.99
C ASP A 129 28.92 -27.92 -51.57
N TYR A 130 30.20 -27.80 -51.21
CA TYR A 130 31.10 -26.76 -51.67
C TYR A 130 31.88 -27.17 -52.89
N ASP A 131 31.67 -26.48 -54.02
CA ASP A 131 32.44 -26.63 -55.24
C ASP A 131 33.42 -25.46 -55.38
N PRO A 132 34.73 -25.68 -55.19
CA PRO A 132 35.73 -24.61 -55.25
C PRO A 132 35.83 -23.90 -56.61
N LEU A 133 35.22 -24.47 -57.65
CA LEU A 133 35.19 -23.90 -59.01
C LEU A 133 33.93 -23.07 -59.28
N LYS A 134 32.88 -23.23 -58.46
CA LYS A 134 31.59 -22.58 -58.65
C LYS A 134 31.16 -21.69 -57.47
N ASP A 135 31.60 -22.03 -56.27
CA ASP A 135 31.19 -21.35 -55.07
C ASP A 135 32.27 -20.38 -54.58
N PRO A 136 31.91 -19.13 -54.19
CA PRO A 136 32.83 -18.17 -53.60
C PRO A 136 33.30 -18.66 -52.24
N SER A 137 34.42 -18.11 -51.77
CA SER A 137 34.95 -18.34 -50.43
C SER A 137 35.05 -17.05 -49.66
N ILE A 138 35.31 -17.13 -48.36
CA ILE A 138 35.61 -15.96 -47.55
C ILE A 138 36.89 -15.25 -47.98
N ASP A 139 37.05 -13.98 -47.64
CA ASP A 139 38.31 -13.28 -47.80
C ASP A 139 39.40 -13.97 -46.96
N GLN A 140 40.45 -14.45 -47.61
CA GLN A 140 41.53 -15.20 -46.97
C GLN A 140 42.38 -14.27 -46.05
N SER A 141 42.27 -12.95 -46.20
CA SER A 141 42.92 -11.98 -45.28
C SER A 141 42.31 -12.01 -43.87
N LEU A 142 41.18 -12.65 -43.69
CA LEU A 142 40.57 -12.89 -42.36
C LEU A 142 41.29 -14.00 -41.58
N LEU A 143 42.07 -14.83 -42.26
CA LEU A 143 42.85 -15.89 -41.62
C LEU A 143 44.13 -15.33 -40.97
N GLY A 144 44.58 -16.00 -39.94
CA GLY A 144 45.75 -15.50 -39.14
C GLY A 144 45.37 -14.61 -37.98
N HIS A 145 44.10 -14.34 -37.80
CA HIS A 145 43.55 -13.45 -36.75
C HIS A 145 42.60 -14.20 -35.78
N THR A 146 42.29 -13.54 -34.69
CA THR A 146 41.21 -13.96 -33.80
C THR A 146 40.12 -12.88 -33.74
N TYR A 147 38.88 -13.29 -33.54
CA TYR A 147 37.75 -12.39 -33.50
C TYR A 147 36.90 -12.65 -32.24
N GLN A 148 36.27 -11.62 -31.77
CA GLN A 148 35.24 -11.71 -30.72
C GLN A 148 33.92 -11.20 -31.27
N VAL A 149 32.91 -12.03 -31.28
CA VAL A 149 31.51 -11.64 -31.50
C VAL A 149 30.98 -11.18 -30.16
N VAL A 150 30.66 -9.90 -30.03
CA VAL A 150 30.11 -9.26 -28.82
C VAL A 150 28.61 -9.16 -28.99
N MET A 151 27.87 -9.84 -28.14
CA MET A 151 26.42 -10.00 -28.22
C MET A 151 25.75 -9.26 -27.03
N PRO A 152 25.23 -8.04 -27.24
CA PRO A 152 24.49 -7.33 -26.20
C PRO A 152 23.11 -7.98 -26.01
N MET A 153 22.81 -8.40 -24.79
CA MET A 153 21.55 -9.01 -24.43
C MET A 153 20.91 -8.30 -23.23
N THR A 154 19.58 -8.34 -23.17
CA THR A 154 18.81 -7.86 -22.04
C THR A 154 18.10 -9.05 -21.40
N VAL A 155 18.15 -9.14 -20.07
CA VAL A 155 17.36 -10.10 -19.29
C VAL A 155 15.91 -9.63 -19.28
N THR A 156 15.04 -10.32 -20.00
CA THR A 156 13.62 -9.94 -20.18
C THR A 156 12.67 -10.73 -19.30
N LYS A 157 13.14 -11.82 -18.70
CA LYS A 157 12.40 -12.64 -17.75
C LYS A 157 13.33 -13.19 -16.69
N VAL A 158 12.83 -13.32 -15.48
CA VAL A 158 13.55 -13.97 -14.36
C VAL A 158 12.68 -15.04 -13.72
N LYS A 159 13.35 -16.03 -13.16
CA LYS A 159 12.74 -17.09 -12.38
C LYS A 159 13.75 -17.58 -11.36
N ASP A 160 13.38 -17.56 -10.09
CA ASP A 160 14.25 -18.06 -9.01
C ASP A 160 14.65 -19.52 -9.26
N GLY A 161 15.96 -19.76 -9.15
CA GLY A 161 16.55 -21.10 -9.37
C GLY A 161 16.78 -21.47 -10.83
N HIS A 162 16.39 -20.63 -11.79
CA HIS A 162 16.81 -20.81 -13.19
C HIS A 162 18.19 -20.22 -13.40
N THR A 163 19.01 -20.90 -14.20
CA THR A 163 20.34 -20.43 -14.62
C THR A 163 20.38 -20.43 -16.14
N VAL A 164 20.64 -19.27 -16.71
CA VAL A 164 20.91 -19.17 -18.14
C VAL A 164 22.28 -19.79 -18.39
N GLU A 165 22.34 -20.74 -19.31
CA GLU A 165 23.57 -21.38 -19.80
C GLU A 165 23.78 -20.98 -21.25
N ASN A 166 24.98 -20.52 -21.59
CA ASN A 166 25.32 -20.19 -22.96
C ASN A 166 26.57 -20.94 -23.47
N THR A 167 26.47 -21.57 -24.64
CA THR A 167 27.52 -22.33 -25.28
C THR A 167 27.44 -22.13 -26.79
N ALA A 168 28.37 -21.35 -27.32
CA ALA A 168 28.45 -21.13 -28.78
C ALA A 168 29.24 -22.23 -29.49
N THR A 169 29.18 -22.20 -30.82
CA THR A 169 29.92 -23.09 -31.70
C THR A 169 30.65 -22.30 -32.76
N GLN A 170 31.98 -22.39 -32.80
CA GLN A 170 32.77 -21.92 -33.95
C GLN A 170 32.60 -22.90 -35.10
N VAL A 171 32.41 -22.36 -36.30
CA VAL A 171 32.29 -23.16 -37.55
C VAL A 171 33.43 -22.77 -38.50
N THR A 172 34.22 -23.74 -38.90
CA THR A 172 35.26 -23.60 -39.94
C THR A 172 35.07 -24.72 -40.95
N ASN A 173 34.57 -24.37 -42.14
CA ASN A 173 34.10 -25.39 -43.11
C ASN A 173 33.12 -26.35 -42.40
N ASP A 174 33.38 -27.69 -42.46
CA ASP A 174 32.57 -28.70 -41.76
C ASP A 174 32.87 -28.83 -40.26
N LYS A 175 33.98 -28.27 -39.81
CA LYS A 175 34.41 -28.41 -38.43
C LYS A 175 33.60 -27.52 -37.52
N ARG A 176 33.10 -28.09 -36.43
CA ARG A 176 32.31 -27.44 -35.41
C ARG A 176 32.98 -27.61 -34.05
N ASP A 177 33.48 -26.56 -33.50
CA ASP A 177 34.13 -26.55 -32.20
C ASP A 177 33.27 -25.77 -31.17
N LYS A 178 32.81 -26.46 -30.15
CA LYS A 178 32.06 -25.81 -29.06
C LYS A 178 32.97 -24.99 -28.17
N THR A 179 32.46 -23.84 -27.69
CA THR A 179 33.09 -23.05 -26.63
C THR A 179 32.90 -23.73 -25.26
N ASN A 180 33.49 -23.17 -24.22
CA ASN A 180 33.04 -23.46 -22.86
C ASN A 180 31.59 -22.93 -22.67
N THR A 181 30.91 -23.50 -21.69
CA THR A 181 29.63 -22.96 -21.20
C THR A 181 29.90 -21.89 -20.19
N VAL A 182 29.18 -20.77 -20.29
CA VAL A 182 29.08 -19.73 -19.24
C VAL A 182 27.69 -19.73 -18.67
N THR A 183 27.57 -19.26 -17.42
CA THR A 183 26.32 -19.37 -16.67
C THR A 183 25.96 -18.05 -15.99
N ASN A 184 24.67 -17.72 -15.94
CA ASN A 184 24.17 -16.59 -15.15
C ASN A 184 22.90 -17.05 -14.41
N PRO A 185 22.99 -17.31 -13.09
CA PRO A 185 21.80 -17.52 -12.27
C PRO A 185 20.87 -16.32 -12.32
N LEU A 186 19.57 -16.56 -12.49
CA LEU A 186 18.56 -15.51 -12.45
C LEU A 186 17.98 -15.38 -11.05
N LYS A 187 17.69 -14.16 -10.62
CA LYS A 187 17.08 -13.86 -9.34
C LYS A 187 15.92 -12.91 -9.52
N GLU A 188 14.76 -13.31 -9.00
CA GLU A 188 13.62 -12.43 -8.85
C GLU A 188 13.74 -11.61 -7.56
N ILE A 189 13.52 -10.31 -7.64
CA ILE A 189 13.50 -9.39 -6.50
C ILE A 189 12.24 -8.56 -6.58
N ASN A 190 11.53 -8.42 -5.46
CA ASN A 190 10.31 -7.65 -5.37
C ASN A 190 10.28 -6.83 -4.09
N PRO A 191 9.80 -5.58 -4.16
CA PRO A 191 9.52 -4.79 -2.97
C PRO A 191 8.31 -5.35 -2.24
N THR A 192 8.19 -5.02 -0.95
CA THR A 192 6.98 -5.30 -0.17
C THR A 192 6.47 -4.06 0.53
N LYS A 193 5.18 -4.06 0.89
CA LYS A 193 4.53 -3.00 1.63
C LYS A 193 3.84 -3.57 2.85
N ASP A 194 3.89 -2.83 3.95
CA ASP A 194 3.17 -3.13 5.18
C ASP A 194 2.62 -1.84 5.80
N VAL A 195 1.81 -1.98 6.82
CA VAL A 195 1.28 -0.88 7.65
C VAL A 195 1.54 -1.22 9.10
N THR A 196 2.08 -0.28 9.87
CA THR A 196 2.41 -0.47 11.30
C THR A 196 2.06 0.79 12.10
N VAL A 197 1.99 0.69 13.41
CA VAL A 197 1.79 1.87 14.29
C VAL A 197 3.12 2.49 14.73
N GLN A 198 4.21 1.73 14.67
CA GLN A 198 5.55 2.16 15.06
C GLN A 198 6.61 1.46 14.22
N VAL A 199 7.83 1.98 14.22
CA VAL A 199 8.97 1.37 13.54
C VAL A 199 9.23 -0.03 14.10
N GLY A 200 9.31 -1.04 13.21
CA GLY A 200 9.51 -2.43 13.60
C GLY A 200 8.33 -3.08 14.31
N GLY A 201 7.20 -2.39 14.43
CA GLY A 201 5.98 -2.92 15.04
C GLY A 201 5.30 -4.01 14.21
N ASP A 202 4.31 -4.65 14.82
CA ASP A 202 3.49 -5.66 14.16
C ASP A 202 2.66 -5.07 13.03
N SER A 203 2.38 -5.87 12.02
CA SER A 203 1.50 -5.52 10.90
C SER A 203 0.08 -5.25 11.36
N ILE A 204 -0.48 -4.15 10.84
CA ILE A 204 -1.90 -3.81 10.96
C ILE A 204 -2.63 -3.90 9.61
N ASP A 205 -2.04 -4.58 8.61
CA ASP A 205 -2.75 -4.90 7.37
C ASP A 205 -4.04 -5.68 7.66
N GLY A 206 -5.14 -5.28 7.03
CA GLY A 206 -6.48 -5.81 7.28
C GLY A 206 -7.17 -5.31 8.56
N LYS A 207 -6.50 -4.49 9.39
CA LYS A 207 -7.03 -3.98 10.67
C LYS A 207 -7.55 -2.54 10.57
N SER A 208 -8.17 -2.08 11.67
CA SER A 208 -8.68 -0.71 11.78
C SER A 208 -7.56 0.27 12.16
N VAL A 209 -7.56 1.41 11.49
CA VAL A 209 -6.88 2.65 11.92
C VAL A 209 -7.98 3.63 12.28
N TYR A 210 -8.03 4.09 13.52
CA TYR A 210 -9.11 4.97 13.97
C TYR A 210 -8.97 6.39 13.42
N LEU A 211 -10.09 7.09 13.34
CA LEU A 211 -10.12 8.46 12.85
C LEU A 211 -9.18 9.34 13.70
N ASN A 212 -8.42 10.21 13.06
CA ASN A 212 -7.39 11.07 13.62
C ASN A 212 -6.15 10.35 14.17
N HIS A 213 -6.06 9.04 14.15
CA HIS A 213 -4.86 8.31 14.56
C HIS A 213 -3.78 8.37 13.49
N THR A 214 -2.52 8.44 13.95
CA THR A 214 -1.33 8.33 13.11
C THR A 214 -0.89 6.87 12.99
N PHE A 215 -0.29 6.55 11.86
CA PHE A 215 0.26 5.23 11.56
C PHE A 215 1.40 5.37 10.55
N LEU A 216 2.10 4.29 10.27
CA LEU A 216 3.23 4.26 9.36
C LEU A 216 2.94 3.34 8.18
N TYR A 217 3.02 3.85 6.95
CA TYR A 217 3.27 2.99 5.81
C TYR A 217 4.73 2.58 5.83
N ARG A 218 4.99 1.29 5.75
CA ARG A 218 6.30 0.68 5.65
C ARG A 218 6.51 0.16 4.23
N LEU A 219 7.54 0.68 3.57
CA LEU A 219 7.93 0.34 2.20
C LEU A 219 9.28 -0.35 2.27
N ASP A 220 9.29 -1.67 2.10
CA ASP A 220 10.52 -2.46 2.05
C ASP A 220 11.00 -2.55 0.60
N SER A 221 12.21 -2.10 0.35
CA SER A 221 12.82 -2.24 -0.98
C SER A 221 13.08 -3.71 -1.32
N SER A 222 13.19 -4.02 -2.61
CA SER A 222 13.80 -5.25 -3.06
C SER A 222 15.16 -5.45 -2.41
N ILE A 223 15.58 -6.71 -2.22
CA ILE A 223 16.93 -7.01 -1.74
C ILE A 223 17.80 -7.34 -2.94
N LEU A 224 18.79 -6.48 -3.20
CA LEU A 224 19.81 -6.74 -4.21
C LEU A 224 20.75 -7.85 -3.70
N PRO A 225 20.93 -8.93 -4.47
CA PRO A 225 21.82 -10.03 -4.07
C PRO A 225 23.29 -9.63 -4.20
N PRO A 226 24.21 -10.32 -3.51
CA PRO A 226 25.62 -10.22 -3.77
C PRO A 226 25.99 -10.88 -5.12
N GLY A 227 27.16 -10.55 -5.65
CA GLY A 227 27.64 -11.17 -6.87
C GLY A 227 26.79 -10.86 -8.11
N ARG A 228 26.22 -9.64 -8.19
CA ARG A 228 25.42 -9.21 -9.34
C ARG A 228 26.26 -9.16 -10.62
N ALA A 229 25.66 -9.58 -11.73
CA ALA A 229 26.24 -9.46 -13.06
C ALA A 229 26.36 -8.00 -13.48
N TYR A 230 25.32 -7.20 -13.28
CA TYR A 230 25.34 -5.76 -13.45
C TYR A 230 25.52 -5.09 -12.09
N GLN A 231 26.71 -4.61 -11.81
CA GLN A 231 27.09 -4.12 -10.50
C GLN A 231 26.60 -2.70 -10.23
N THR A 232 26.60 -1.84 -11.26
CA THR A 232 26.24 -0.43 -11.13
C THR A 232 24.75 -0.26 -10.87
N VAL A 233 24.38 0.49 -9.83
CA VAL A 233 23.02 0.93 -9.56
C VAL A 233 22.92 2.40 -9.93
N THR A 234 22.16 2.71 -10.99
CA THR A 234 22.03 4.07 -11.55
C THR A 234 20.88 4.85 -10.95
N ASP A 235 19.84 4.14 -10.54
CA ASP A 235 18.69 4.67 -9.81
C ASP A 235 18.10 3.59 -8.90
N TRP A 236 17.63 3.99 -7.73
CA TRP A 236 16.91 3.15 -6.80
C TRP A 236 15.98 4.02 -5.95
N GLY A 237 14.70 3.89 -6.17
CA GLY A 237 13.70 4.69 -5.50
C GLY A 237 12.32 4.15 -5.78
N GLY A 238 11.30 4.99 -5.60
CA GLY A 238 9.95 4.59 -5.93
C GLY A 238 8.90 5.63 -5.59
N THR A 239 7.66 5.29 -5.89
CA THR A 239 6.51 6.16 -5.66
C THR A 239 5.39 5.43 -4.94
N ASP A 240 4.80 6.11 -3.97
CA ASP A 240 3.60 5.69 -3.25
C ASP A 240 2.49 6.71 -3.52
N GLN A 241 1.34 6.25 -4.02
CA GLN A 241 0.18 7.10 -4.26
C GLN A 241 -0.80 6.96 -3.10
N LEU A 242 -0.72 7.89 -2.14
CA LEU A 242 -1.66 7.95 -1.02
C LEU A 242 -3.05 8.37 -1.51
N ASN A 243 -4.09 7.81 -0.90
CA ASN A 243 -5.44 8.28 -1.10
C ASN A 243 -5.74 9.47 -0.17
N THR A 244 -5.59 10.69 -0.68
CA THR A 244 -5.75 11.94 0.08
C THR A 244 -7.16 12.20 0.61
N GLU A 245 -8.15 11.42 0.20
CA GLU A 245 -9.49 11.46 0.79
C GLU A 245 -9.48 10.86 2.21
N TYR A 246 -8.60 9.88 2.45
CA TYR A 246 -8.56 9.13 3.71
C TYR A 246 -7.27 9.32 4.49
N ASP A 247 -6.13 9.52 3.81
CA ASP A 247 -4.80 9.56 4.42
C ASP A 247 -4.11 10.90 4.17
N GLN A 248 -3.69 11.54 5.25
CA GLN A 248 -2.85 12.73 5.22
C GLN A 248 -1.41 12.35 5.53
N TYR A 249 -0.48 12.59 4.59
CA TYR A 249 0.95 12.52 4.87
C TYR A 249 1.37 13.70 5.76
N LEU A 250 2.11 13.41 6.83
CA LEU A 250 2.51 14.43 7.81
C LEU A 250 3.89 15.06 7.53
N GLY A 251 4.58 14.62 6.47
CA GLY A 251 5.90 15.11 6.11
C GLY A 251 7.04 14.45 6.88
N ASN A 252 6.74 13.57 7.83
CA ASN A 252 7.74 12.84 8.61
C ASN A 252 8.05 11.49 7.95
N TRP A 253 9.33 11.19 7.79
CA TRP A 253 9.80 9.96 7.19
C TRP A 253 11.16 9.54 7.74
N ALA A 254 11.46 8.24 7.63
CA ALA A 254 12.78 7.70 7.95
C ALA A 254 13.10 6.48 7.09
N VAL A 255 14.37 6.34 6.74
CA VAL A 255 14.91 5.17 6.05
C VAL A 255 15.86 4.42 6.97
N TYR A 256 15.68 3.12 7.04
CA TYR A 256 16.52 2.19 7.81
C TYR A 256 17.22 1.21 6.88
N ALA A 257 18.44 0.82 7.21
CA ALA A 257 19.15 -0.22 6.50
C ALA A 257 18.44 -1.58 6.72
N SER A 258 17.93 -2.22 5.66
CA SER A 258 17.35 -3.58 5.78
C SER A 258 18.43 -4.66 5.73
N ARG A 259 19.65 -4.30 5.33
CA ARG A 259 20.88 -5.10 5.33
C ARG A 259 22.03 -4.23 5.83
N ASP A 260 23.09 -4.85 6.30
CA ASP A 260 24.29 -4.10 6.67
C ASP A 260 24.82 -3.32 5.46
N LEU A 261 25.19 -2.06 5.68
CA LEU A 261 25.71 -1.17 4.64
C LEU A 261 27.23 -1.04 4.83
N TYR A 262 27.96 -1.18 3.74
CA TYR A 262 29.42 -1.17 3.76
C TYR A 262 30.00 -0.02 2.96
N ARG A 263 31.20 0.43 3.39
CA ARG A 263 32.07 1.35 2.65
C ARG A 263 33.49 0.85 2.73
N ASP A 264 34.14 0.61 1.59
CA ASP A 264 35.52 0.12 1.51
C ASP A 264 35.76 -1.15 2.35
N GLY A 265 34.78 -2.08 2.35
CA GLY A 265 34.82 -3.32 3.11
C GLY A 265 34.60 -3.18 4.62
N GLN A 266 34.29 -1.97 5.11
CA GLN A 266 33.95 -1.73 6.52
C GLN A 266 32.45 -1.45 6.66
N MET A 267 31.84 -2.03 7.71
CA MET A 267 30.44 -1.77 8.02
C MET A 267 30.25 -0.28 8.37
N LEU A 268 29.42 0.39 7.60
CA LEU A 268 29.05 1.80 7.78
C LEU A 268 27.79 1.95 8.61
N ALA A 269 26.80 1.07 8.39
CA ALA A 269 25.57 0.97 9.18
C ALA A 269 25.15 -0.48 9.30
N ALA A 270 24.68 -0.88 10.48
CA ALA A 270 24.12 -2.20 10.70
C ALA A 270 22.66 -2.26 10.22
N LYS A 271 22.19 -3.48 9.93
CA LYS A 271 20.77 -3.74 9.69
C LYS A 271 19.92 -3.19 10.85
N GLY A 272 18.85 -2.45 10.51
CA GLY A 272 17.95 -1.80 11.47
C GLY A 272 18.42 -0.40 11.90
N GLU A 273 19.60 0.04 11.52
CA GLU A 273 20.09 1.39 11.81
C GLU A 273 19.43 2.41 10.88
N LYS A 274 19.01 3.55 11.43
CA LYS A 274 18.48 4.69 10.67
C LYS A 274 19.60 5.31 9.83
N ILE A 275 19.38 5.47 8.53
CA ILE A 275 20.37 5.96 7.57
C ILE A 275 19.95 7.25 6.87
N ALA A 276 18.66 7.63 6.95
CA ALA A 276 18.13 8.90 6.46
C ALA A 276 16.80 9.22 7.15
N GLY A 277 16.32 10.45 7.07
CA GLY A 277 15.02 10.84 7.60
C GLY A 277 14.84 12.34 7.71
N SER A 278 13.63 12.75 8.07
CA SER A 278 13.31 14.14 8.38
C SER A 278 14.21 14.62 9.52
N GLY A 279 14.97 15.70 9.30
CA GLY A 279 15.85 16.27 10.33
C GLY A 279 17.05 15.39 10.76
N PHE A 280 17.31 14.29 10.06
CA PHE A 280 18.39 13.35 10.40
C PHE A 280 19.78 13.93 10.09
N ASP A 281 20.71 13.77 11.03
CA ASP A 281 22.12 14.13 10.81
C ASP A 281 22.84 13.06 9.98
N SER A 282 23.02 13.36 8.70
CA SER A 282 23.68 12.47 7.74
C SER A 282 25.21 12.60 7.67
N SER A 283 25.83 13.34 8.60
CA SER A 283 27.29 13.61 8.59
C SER A 283 28.13 12.32 8.60
N LYS A 284 27.68 11.29 9.32
CA LYS A 284 28.29 9.94 9.34
C LYS A 284 28.43 9.34 7.94
N PHE A 285 27.49 9.62 7.05
CA PHE A 285 27.41 9.06 5.70
C PHE A 285 28.09 9.96 4.64
N GLY A 286 28.52 11.17 5.04
CA GLY A 286 29.10 12.14 4.11
C GLY A 286 28.05 12.92 3.29
N GLY A 287 26.79 12.83 3.66
CA GLY A 287 25.65 13.51 3.03
C GLY A 287 24.38 12.67 3.11
N ASN A 288 23.27 13.25 2.66
CA ASN A 288 22.00 12.57 2.64
C ASN A 288 22.04 11.36 1.70
N LEU A 289 21.59 10.20 2.19
CA LEU A 289 21.51 8.98 1.39
C LEU A 289 20.19 8.85 0.62
N PHE A 290 19.13 9.52 1.10
CA PHE A 290 17.79 9.51 0.49
C PHE A 290 17.16 10.88 0.51
N THR A 291 16.25 11.12 -0.44
CA THR A 291 15.30 12.23 -0.47
C THR A 291 13.89 11.69 -0.54
N VAL A 292 12.96 12.35 0.13
CA VAL A 292 11.53 12.04 0.07
C VAL A 292 10.76 13.33 -0.13
N ASP A 293 9.99 13.39 -1.21
CA ASP A 293 9.16 14.51 -1.58
C ASP A 293 7.71 14.06 -1.77
N ALA A 294 6.76 14.93 -1.46
CA ALA A 294 5.34 14.66 -1.68
C ALA A 294 4.68 15.83 -2.42
N ASP A 295 3.78 15.52 -3.33
CA ASP A 295 2.96 16.51 -4.01
C ASP A 295 1.57 16.68 -3.34
N ASP A 296 0.84 17.72 -3.77
CA ASP A 296 -0.50 18.04 -3.25
C ASP A 296 -1.56 16.96 -3.61
N ASN A 297 -1.26 16.05 -4.51
CA ASN A 297 -2.14 14.96 -4.92
C ASN A 297 -1.87 13.66 -4.15
N GLY A 298 -0.98 13.70 -3.16
CA GLY A 298 -0.64 12.56 -2.31
C GLY A 298 0.36 11.60 -2.92
N LYS A 299 1.02 11.95 -4.03
CA LYS A 299 2.12 11.16 -4.56
C LYS A 299 3.38 11.43 -3.76
N VAL A 300 3.85 10.43 -3.04
CA VAL A 300 5.12 10.46 -2.33
C VAL A 300 6.19 9.79 -3.20
N THR A 301 7.30 10.48 -3.43
CA THR A 301 8.45 9.97 -4.18
C THR A 301 9.64 9.87 -3.23
N ALA A 302 10.29 8.71 -3.22
CA ALA A 302 11.49 8.44 -2.43
C ALA A 302 12.61 7.98 -3.35
N ASP A 303 13.74 8.66 -3.31
CA ASP A 303 14.88 8.35 -4.18
C ASP A 303 16.16 8.24 -3.36
N ALA A 304 16.94 7.19 -3.65
CA ALA A 304 18.32 7.09 -3.21
C ALA A 304 19.17 8.16 -3.90
N THR A 305 19.99 8.86 -3.14
CA THR A 305 20.94 9.84 -3.69
C THR A 305 22.15 9.14 -4.32
N GLN A 306 22.91 9.87 -5.12
CA GLN A 306 24.15 9.34 -5.71
C GLN A 306 25.09 8.75 -4.64
N ALA A 307 25.11 9.33 -3.43
CA ALA A 307 25.95 8.82 -2.34
C ALA A 307 25.56 7.39 -1.92
N TYR A 308 24.27 7.05 -1.87
CA TYR A 308 23.83 5.69 -1.59
C TYR A 308 24.08 4.75 -2.77
N LEU A 309 23.78 5.21 -3.99
CA LEU A 309 23.98 4.43 -5.21
C LEU A 309 25.46 4.05 -5.40
N ASP A 310 26.39 4.96 -5.10
CA ASP A 310 27.81 4.70 -5.16
C ASP A 310 28.26 3.64 -4.13
N LEU A 311 27.73 3.69 -2.90
CA LEU A 311 28.01 2.68 -1.87
C LEU A 311 27.58 1.29 -2.33
N VAL A 312 26.34 1.16 -2.81
CA VAL A 312 25.78 -0.12 -3.26
C VAL A 312 26.47 -0.62 -4.53
N SER A 313 26.85 0.29 -5.43
CA SER A 313 27.58 -0.08 -6.66
C SER A 313 29.02 -0.50 -6.36
N ALA A 314 29.66 0.06 -5.33
CA ALA A 314 31.01 -0.32 -4.93
C ALA A 314 31.05 -1.68 -4.21
N ASP A 315 29.99 -2.04 -3.50
CA ASP A 315 29.88 -3.30 -2.77
C ASP A 315 29.01 -4.32 -3.55
N ASN A 316 29.65 -5.32 -4.11
CA ASN A 316 29.00 -6.45 -4.77
C ASN A 316 29.24 -7.78 -4.00
N GLU A 317 29.71 -7.71 -2.77
CA GLU A 317 29.98 -8.88 -1.94
C GLU A 317 28.86 -9.14 -0.93
N HIS A 318 28.05 -8.12 -0.62
CA HIS A 318 26.95 -8.19 0.33
C HIS A 318 25.61 -7.88 -0.30
N GLU A 319 24.53 -8.30 0.38
CA GLU A 319 23.16 -7.88 0.05
C GLU A 319 23.00 -6.38 0.34
N ALA A 320 22.15 -5.71 -0.45
CA ALA A 320 21.77 -4.33 -0.19
C ALA A 320 20.25 -4.18 -0.17
N GLY A 321 19.74 -3.29 0.68
CA GLY A 321 18.32 -2.99 0.77
C GLY A 321 18.04 -1.97 1.86
N TRP A 322 16.86 -1.38 1.80
CA TRP A 322 16.39 -0.34 2.72
C TRP A 322 14.90 -0.49 3.03
N VAL A 323 14.47 0.14 4.10
CA VAL A 323 13.06 0.24 4.50
C VAL A 323 12.72 1.70 4.74
N LEU A 324 11.71 2.20 4.07
CA LEU A 324 11.16 3.55 4.29
C LEU A 324 9.89 3.46 5.14
N TYR A 325 9.78 4.33 6.11
CA TYR A 325 8.55 4.58 6.86
C TYR A 325 8.05 5.99 6.55
N LEU A 326 6.76 6.09 6.23
CA LEU A 326 6.03 7.34 5.99
C LEU A 326 4.97 7.51 7.08
N GLN A 327 5.03 8.60 7.84
CA GLN A 327 3.99 8.88 8.84
C GLN A 327 2.76 9.48 8.16
N CYS A 328 1.63 8.81 8.33
CA CYS A 328 0.34 9.25 7.85
C CYS A 328 -0.65 9.38 9.01
N LYS A 329 -1.70 10.18 8.79
CA LYS A 329 -2.85 10.35 9.68
C LYS A 329 -4.12 9.98 8.93
N ARG A 330 -4.99 9.18 9.56
CA ARG A 330 -6.31 8.88 9.03
C ARG A 330 -7.25 10.06 9.26
N ILE A 331 -7.87 10.57 8.19
CA ILE A 331 -8.68 11.79 8.21
C ILE A 331 -10.16 11.58 7.85
N ALA A 332 -10.55 10.38 7.42
CA ALA A 332 -11.93 10.07 7.10
C ALA A 332 -12.27 8.60 7.37
N VAL A 333 -13.57 8.35 7.63
CA VAL A 333 -14.15 7.01 7.75
C VAL A 333 -14.12 6.29 6.40
N ALA A 334 -13.71 5.03 6.38
CA ALA A 334 -13.61 4.21 5.19
C ALA A 334 -13.80 2.72 5.48
N ASP A 335 -14.50 2.02 4.61
CA ASP A 335 -14.62 0.57 4.67
C ASP A 335 -13.31 -0.13 4.28
N GLU A 336 -12.59 0.41 3.29
CA GLU A 336 -11.31 -0.07 2.81
C GLU A 336 -10.46 1.08 2.28
N VAL A 337 -9.20 1.14 2.69
CA VAL A 337 -8.19 2.04 2.12
C VAL A 337 -7.03 1.18 1.62
N PRO A 338 -7.06 0.79 0.34
CA PRO A 338 -5.98 0.03 -0.27
C PRO A 338 -4.80 0.94 -0.60
N ASN A 339 -3.58 0.40 -0.47
CA ASN A 339 -2.38 1.07 -0.90
C ASN A 339 -1.33 0.08 -1.42
N THR A 340 -0.59 0.48 -2.47
CA THR A 340 0.58 -0.19 -3.05
C THR A 340 1.67 0.84 -3.27
N TRP A 341 2.89 0.41 -3.52
CA TRP A 341 3.93 1.30 -4.00
C TRP A 341 4.70 0.66 -5.15
N THR A 342 5.30 1.48 -5.98
CA THR A 342 6.10 1.04 -7.12
C THR A 342 7.55 1.44 -6.90
N GLU A 343 8.43 0.45 -6.78
CA GLU A 343 9.87 0.61 -6.74
C GLU A 343 10.43 0.67 -8.17
N THR A 344 11.48 1.43 -8.37
CA THR A 344 12.26 1.45 -9.61
C THR A 344 13.73 1.21 -9.29
N ILE A 345 14.35 0.26 -9.97
CA ILE A 345 15.79 -0.03 -9.89
C ILE A 345 16.32 -0.13 -11.32
N ASN A 346 17.34 0.67 -11.66
CA ASN A 346 17.94 0.71 -13.00
C ASN A 346 16.89 0.87 -14.10
N GLY A 347 15.90 1.76 -13.87
CA GLY A 347 14.79 2.00 -14.79
C GLY A 347 13.75 0.89 -14.89
N GLN A 348 13.85 -0.18 -14.08
CA GLN A 348 12.88 -1.28 -14.07
C GLN A 348 11.89 -1.10 -12.92
N PRO A 349 10.61 -0.85 -13.21
CA PRO A 349 9.58 -0.73 -12.18
C PRO A 349 9.15 -2.10 -11.64
N ARG A 350 8.85 -2.17 -10.34
CA ARG A 350 8.32 -3.33 -9.63
C ARG A 350 7.24 -2.88 -8.64
N GLU A 351 6.09 -3.50 -8.69
CA GLU A 351 4.99 -3.19 -7.78
C GLU A 351 5.04 -4.09 -6.53
N SER A 352 4.77 -3.51 -5.37
CA SER A 352 4.66 -4.25 -4.10
C SER A 352 3.35 -5.04 -4.00
N ASN A 353 3.23 -5.86 -2.96
CA ASN A 353 1.91 -6.31 -2.50
C ASN A 353 1.04 -5.12 -2.11
N LYS A 354 -0.27 -5.32 -2.20
CA LYS A 354 -1.28 -4.39 -1.70
C LYS A 354 -1.51 -4.63 -0.21
N VAL A 355 -1.57 -3.53 0.56
CA VAL A 355 -2.08 -3.50 1.94
C VAL A 355 -3.45 -2.83 1.97
N VAL A 356 -4.27 -3.16 2.97
CA VAL A 356 -5.62 -2.59 3.12
C VAL A 356 -5.85 -2.28 4.59
N THR A 357 -6.24 -1.05 4.90
CA THR A 357 -6.72 -0.67 6.24
C THR A 357 -8.17 -0.20 6.14
N LYS A 358 -8.84 -0.07 7.26
CA LYS A 358 -10.21 0.45 7.35
C LYS A 358 -10.33 1.43 8.51
N THR A 359 -11.36 2.28 8.48
CA THR A 359 -11.69 3.19 9.57
C THR A 359 -13.17 3.09 9.87
N PRO A 360 -13.56 2.42 10.95
CA PRO A 360 -14.96 2.28 11.31
C PRO A 360 -15.56 3.64 11.70
N ASP A 361 -16.86 3.80 11.42
CA ASP A 361 -17.63 4.93 11.95
C ASP A 361 -17.92 4.68 13.42
N MET A 362 -17.19 5.37 14.29
CA MET A 362 -17.32 5.31 15.75
C MET A 362 -17.94 6.59 16.33
N THR A 363 -18.85 7.22 15.56
CA THR A 363 -19.50 8.47 15.97
C THR A 363 -20.10 8.36 17.38
N PRO A 364 -19.69 9.23 18.33
CA PRO A 364 -20.26 9.28 19.66
C PRO A 364 -21.75 9.65 19.62
N SER A 365 -22.56 8.99 20.42
CA SER A 365 -23.99 9.26 20.51
C SER A 365 -24.54 8.89 21.88
N ILE A 366 -25.45 9.69 22.36
CA ILE A 366 -26.18 9.45 23.61
C ILE A 366 -27.67 9.57 23.33
N HIS A 367 -28.47 8.73 23.98
CA HIS A 367 -29.92 8.74 23.88
C HIS A 367 -30.52 8.98 25.26
N LEU A 368 -31.50 9.85 25.32
CA LEU A 368 -32.28 10.16 26.50
C LEU A 368 -33.73 9.69 26.30
N GLU A 369 -34.27 9.00 27.27
CA GLU A 369 -35.68 8.61 27.33
C GLU A 369 -36.24 9.05 28.67
N LYS A 370 -37.30 9.85 28.68
CA LYS A 370 -37.99 10.35 29.88
C LYS A 370 -39.31 9.65 30.04
N VAL A 371 -39.47 8.92 31.14
CA VAL A 371 -40.64 8.06 31.36
C VAL A 371 -41.22 8.26 32.76
N ASP A 372 -42.42 7.76 32.97
CA ASP A 372 -43.01 7.67 34.30
C ASP A 372 -42.18 6.73 35.18
N THR A 373 -42.02 7.00 36.44
CA THR A 373 -41.33 6.09 37.35
C THR A 373 -42.06 4.75 37.44
N PRO A 374 -41.41 3.61 37.22
CA PRO A 374 -42.05 2.30 37.06
C PRO A 374 -42.88 1.80 38.24
N THR A 375 -42.59 2.34 39.43
CA THR A 375 -43.28 1.96 40.67
C THR A 375 -44.68 2.54 40.77
N LEU A 376 -45.03 3.49 39.90
CA LEU A 376 -46.34 4.16 39.92
C LEU A 376 -47.16 3.67 38.73
N LYS A 377 -47.81 2.51 38.89
CA LYS A 377 -48.94 2.11 38.02
C LYS A 377 -50.11 3.02 38.32
N GLN A 378 -50.23 4.09 37.57
CA GLN A 378 -51.44 4.92 37.63
C GLN A 378 -52.43 4.42 36.59
N ASP A 379 -53.66 4.13 37.03
CA ASP A 379 -54.76 3.64 36.19
C ASP A 379 -54.48 2.36 35.37
N GLY A 380 -53.57 1.51 35.83
CA GLY A 380 -53.23 0.27 35.09
C GLY A 380 -52.40 0.49 33.83
N GLN A 381 -51.88 1.68 33.57
CA GLN A 381 -50.95 1.96 32.48
C GLN A 381 -49.53 1.54 32.89
N GLU A 382 -48.86 0.87 31.98
CA GLU A 382 -47.45 0.58 32.12
C GLU A 382 -46.62 1.84 31.83
N GLN A 383 -45.36 1.83 32.26
CA GLN A 383 -44.38 2.82 31.85
C GLN A 383 -44.38 2.91 30.32
N ALA A 384 -44.53 4.10 29.78
CA ALA A 384 -44.60 4.33 28.36
C ALA A 384 -43.91 5.65 28.00
N ASP A 385 -43.41 5.67 26.78
CA ASP A 385 -43.00 6.87 26.09
C ASP A 385 -44.20 7.84 25.98
N ARG A 386 -44.03 9.09 26.41
CA ARG A 386 -45.06 10.12 26.42
C ARG A 386 -44.75 11.29 25.47
N ASP A 387 -44.00 11.07 24.46
CA ASP A 387 -43.62 12.07 23.45
C ASP A 387 -44.81 12.62 22.66
N ASP A 388 -45.77 11.78 22.36
CA ASP A 388 -47.01 12.20 21.71
C ASP A 388 -48.01 12.73 22.75
N PRO A 389 -48.47 14.01 22.68
CA PRO A 389 -49.50 14.54 23.56
C PRO A 389 -50.78 13.71 23.61
N LYS A 390 -51.05 12.86 22.62
CA LYS A 390 -52.18 11.91 22.60
C LYS A 390 -51.96 10.73 23.55
N GLN A 391 -50.73 10.48 23.95
CA GLN A 391 -50.33 9.43 24.87
C GLN A 391 -50.03 9.98 26.27
N ALA A 392 -50.33 11.25 26.48
CA ALA A 392 -50.08 11.93 27.72
C ALA A 392 -50.55 11.15 28.96
N LEU A 393 -49.75 11.08 30.01
CA LEU A 393 -50.08 10.45 31.27
C LEU A 393 -51.23 11.17 31.92
N LYS A 394 -52.27 10.43 32.35
CA LYS A 394 -53.28 10.98 33.26
C LYS A 394 -52.69 11.08 34.67
N MET A 395 -52.45 12.32 35.15
CA MET A 395 -51.83 12.59 36.42
C MET A 395 -52.89 12.67 37.53
N ASP A 396 -52.81 11.80 38.53
CA ASP A 396 -53.80 11.74 39.65
C ASP A 396 -53.24 12.31 40.96
N ALA A 397 -52.01 12.82 40.99
CA ALA A 397 -51.36 13.38 42.16
C ALA A 397 -50.72 14.73 41.85
N ASP A 398 -50.41 15.51 42.90
CA ASP A 398 -49.72 16.79 42.79
C ASP A 398 -48.23 16.65 42.41
N ASN A 399 -47.68 15.46 42.63
CA ASN A 399 -46.28 15.12 42.32
C ASN A 399 -46.29 13.79 41.57
N ILE A 400 -45.52 13.73 40.47
CA ILE A 400 -45.38 12.56 39.60
C ILE A 400 -43.90 12.15 39.57
N GLY A 401 -43.65 10.86 39.80
CA GLY A 401 -42.31 10.31 39.66
C GLY A 401 -41.92 10.26 38.20
N ILE A 402 -40.73 10.74 37.87
CA ILE A 402 -40.13 10.74 36.53
C ILE A 402 -38.82 9.96 36.59
N THR A 403 -38.51 9.25 35.53
CA THR A 403 -37.22 8.58 35.35
C THR A 403 -36.60 9.01 34.03
N PHE A 404 -35.37 9.45 34.07
CA PHE A 404 -34.52 9.74 32.91
C PHE A 404 -33.66 8.51 32.69
N ILE A 405 -33.74 7.88 31.51
CA ILE A 405 -32.93 6.75 31.12
C ILE A 405 -31.93 7.27 30.08
N ILE A 406 -30.66 7.26 30.42
CA ILE A 406 -29.58 7.75 29.57
C ILE A 406 -28.83 6.54 29.04
N THR A 407 -28.77 6.38 27.73
CA THR A 407 -28.13 5.25 27.06
C THR A 407 -27.00 5.72 26.16
N ASN A 408 -25.83 5.12 26.28
CA ASN A 408 -24.75 5.31 25.32
C ASN A 408 -25.09 4.54 24.02
N THR A 409 -25.42 5.26 22.95
CA THR A 409 -25.76 4.72 21.64
C THR A 409 -24.66 4.93 20.61
N SER A 410 -23.42 5.18 21.07
CA SER A 410 -22.26 5.35 20.21
C SER A 410 -22.08 4.16 19.28
N LYS A 411 -21.70 4.45 18.04
CA LYS A 411 -21.31 3.41 17.11
C LYS A 411 -19.99 2.78 17.52
N THR A 412 -19.80 1.53 17.18
CA THR A 412 -18.62 0.73 17.55
C THR A 412 -17.91 0.16 16.34
N ASP A 413 -16.60 -0.06 16.48
CA ASP A 413 -15.89 -0.92 15.54
C ASP A 413 -16.47 -2.35 15.60
N PRO A 414 -16.99 -2.89 14.50
CA PRO A 414 -17.59 -4.23 14.49
C PRO A 414 -16.60 -5.36 14.83
N ALA A 415 -15.29 -5.10 14.68
CA ALA A 415 -14.25 -6.09 14.91
C ALA A 415 -13.83 -6.18 16.38
N THR A 416 -13.80 -5.06 17.09
CA THR A 416 -13.30 -4.96 18.48
C THR A 416 -14.41 -4.67 19.49
N GLY A 417 -15.51 -4.06 19.05
CA GLY A 417 -16.57 -3.53 19.91
C GLY A 417 -16.21 -2.18 20.54
N ASP A 418 -15.09 -1.59 20.16
CA ASP A 418 -14.63 -0.29 20.66
C ASP A 418 -15.52 0.85 20.17
N GLY A 419 -15.77 1.85 21.02
CA GLY A 419 -16.57 3.01 20.73
C GLY A 419 -16.37 4.06 21.83
N ALA A 420 -17.03 5.20 21.73
CA ALA A 420 -16.93 6.25 22.73
C ALA A 420 -17.60 5.84 24.05
N TRP A 421 -17.01 6.20 25.17
CA TRP A 421 -17.55 6.00 26.52
C TRP A 421 -18.00 7.33 27.11
N PHE A 422 -18.87 7.31 28.11
CA PHE A 422 -19.29 8.50 28.87
C PHE A 422 -19.14 8.25 30.37
N LYS A 423 -18.49 9.16 31.09
CA LYS A 423 -18.57 9.15 32.55
C LYS A 423 -19.93 9.71 32.97
N ALA A 424 -20.65 9.01 33.83
CA ALA A 424 -21.93 9.46 34.32
C ALA A 424 -21.84 10.83 35.02
N SER A 425 -20.81 11.05 35.82
CA SER A 425 -20.54 12.33 36.50
C SER A 425 -20.33 13.54 35.57
N ASP A 426 -19.95 13.29 34.31
CA ASP A 426 -19.70 14.34 33.31
C ASP A 426 -20.95 14.61 32.44
N LEU A 427 -22.04 13.86 32.68
CA LEU A 427 -23.31 14.10 32.03
C LEU A 427 -24.02 15.28 32.64
N ASN A 428 -24.45 16.23 31.84
CA ASN A 428 -25.31 17.33 32.26
C ASN A 428 -26.74 17.03 31.81
N LEU A 429 -27.63 16.81 32.79
CA LEU A 429 -29.05 16.58 32.61
C LEU A 429 -29.82 17.82 33.04
N ASP A 430 -30.66 18.36 32.16
CA ASP A 430 -31.54 19.50 32.43
C ASP A 430 -32.96 19.19 31.95
N ASP A 431 -33.95 19.89 32.53
CA ASP A 431 -35.36 19.73 32.19
C ASP A 431 -36.07 21.07 32.18
N SER A 432 -36.86 21.37 31.19
CA SER A 432 -37.57 22.62 31.03
C SER A 432 -39.05 22.41 30.69
N THR A 433 -39.92 23.12 31.43
CA THR A 433 -41.35 23.12 31.15
C THR A 433 -41.63 23.93 29.87
N ILE A 434 -42.32 23.32 28.93
CA ILE A 434 -42.81 23.91 27.67
C ILE A 434 -44.26 24.39 27.81
N VAL A 435 -45.10 23.55 28.44
CA VAL A 435 -46.53 23.82 28.64
C VAL A 435 -46.90 23.49 30.09
N GLY A 436 -47.67 24.35 30.75
CA GLY A 436 -48.12 24.19 32.12
C GLY A 436 -47.26 24.91 33.14
N ASP A 437 -47.60 24.77 34.44
CA ASP A 437 -46.85 25.38 35.55
C ASP A 437 -46.02 24.34 36.34
N ALA A 438 -46.30 23.05 36.16
CA ALA A 438 -45.53 21.99 36.79
C ALA A 438 -44.08 21.98 36.26
N HIS A 439 -43.14 21.52 37.06
CA HIS A 439 -41.73 21.41 36.70
C HIS A 439 -41.07 20.26 37.42
N VAL A 440 -40.03 19.71 36.81
CA VAL A 440 -39.16 18.74 37.47
C VAL A 440 -38.27 19.47 38.47
N ASP A 441 -38.25 18.97 39.70
CA ASP A 441 -37.36 19.49 40.75
C ASP A 441 -35.94 18.96 40.55
N MET A 442 -35.15 19.70 39.79
CA MET A 442 -33.79 19.31 39.40
C MET A 442 -32.83 19.23 40.62
N ASP A 443 -33.10 19.95 41.68
CA ASP A 443 -32.30 19.91 42.92
C ASP A 443 -32.54 18.63 43.75
N SER A 444 -33.61 17.87 43.42
CA SER A 444 -34.00 16.64 44.13
C SER A 444 -33.81 15.39 43.30
N LEU A 445 -33.03 15.44 42.25
CA LEU A 445 -32.70 14.25 41.44
C LEU A 445 -31.97 13.21 42.30
N THR A 446 -32.34 11.96 42.09
CA THR A 446 -31.70 10.81 42.73
C THR A 446 -30.89 10.05 41.73
N TYR A 447 -29.58 10.08 41.90
CA TYR A 447 -28.60 9.41 41.10
C TYR A 447 -28.24 8.02 41.67
N PRO A 448 -27.78 7.05 40.88
CA PRO A 448 -27.21 5.80 41.38
C PRO A 448 -26.06 6.03 42.35
N ALA A 449 -25.84 5.09 43.27
CA ALA A 449 -24.81 5.23 44.30
C ALA A 449 -23.37 5.28 43.76
N ASP A 450 -23.15 4.74 42.57
CA ASP A 450 -21.87 4.68 41.86
C ASP A 450 -21.72 5.75 40.78
N TRP A 451 -22.61 6.78 40.76
CA TRP A 451 -22.66 7.83 39.74
C TRP A 451 -21.30 8.48 39.45
N ASP A 452 -20.53 8.76 40.50
CA ASP A 452 -19.23 9.44 40.37
C ASP A 452 -18.14 8.57 39.70
N THR A 453 -18.34 7.27 39.69
CA THR A 453 -17.37 6.29 39.13
C THR A 453 -17.91 5.51 37.95
N LEU A 454 -19.21 5.61 37.70
CA LEU A 454 -19.86 4.88 36.61
C LEU A 454 -19.44 5.41 35.26
N VAL A 455 -19.10 4.47 34.38
CA VAL A 455 -18.76 4.74 32.97
C VAL A 455 -19.75 3.95 32.10
N LEU A 456 -20.41 4.64 31.19
CA LEU A 456 -21.30 4.03 30.21
C LEU A 456 -20.53 3.64 28.97
N LYS A 457 -20.36 2.36 28.74
CA LYS A 457 -19.85 1.80 27.48
C LYS A 457 -20.97 1.75 26.43
N PRO A 458 -20.64 1.61 25.13
CA PRO A 458 -21.68 1.48 24.10
C PRO A 458 -22.71 0.40 24.44
N GLY A 459 -24.00 0.77 24.38
CA GLY A 459 -25.14 -0.07 24.74
C GLY A 459 -25.52 -0.08 26.20
N GLU A 460 -24.73 0.51 27.11
CA GLU A 460 -25.05 0.59 28.53
C GLU A 460 -25.93 1.80 28.85
N SER A 461 -26.77 1.67 29.87
CA SER A 461 -27.74 2.68 30.31
C SER A 461 -27.65 2.95 31.79
N VAL A 462 -28.00 4.16 32.19
CA VAL A 462 -28.16 4.57 33.59
C VAL A 462 -29.49 5.27 33.75
N SER A 463 -30.10 5.15 34.94
CA SER A 463 -31.35 5.81 35.26
C SER A 463 -31.17 6.82 36.39
N VAL A 464 -31.71 8.02 36.18
CA VAL A 464 -31.80 9.09 37.20
C VAL A 464 -33.26 9.32 37.46
N THR A 465 -33.68 9.35 38.73
CA THR A 465 -35.07 9.57 39.10
C THR A 465 -35.28 10.99 39.67
N GLY A 466 -36.43 11.54 39.32
CA GLY A 466 -36.86 12.86 39.76
C GLY A 466 -38.33 12.94 40.06
N THR A 467 -38.80 14.11 40.44
CA THR A 467 -40.19 14.35 40.72
C THR A 467 -40.68 15.60 39.98
N LEU A 468 -41.69 15.44 39.14
CA LEU A 468 -42.49 16.52 38.60
C LEU A 468 -43.38 17.06 39.70
N LYS A 469 -43.25 18.34 40.07
CA LYS A 469 -43.96 19.01 41.15
C LYS A 469 -44.91 20.07 40.63
N GLY A 470 -45.93 20.38 41.41
CA GLY A 470 -46.84 21.51 41.18
C GLY A 470 -47.92 21.26 40.16
N VAL A 471 -48.29 19.99 39.88
CA VAL A 471 -49.36 19.62 38.97
C VAL A 471 -50.70 20.08 39.46
N LYS A 472 -51.40 20.92 38.69
CA LYS A 472 -52.71 21.51 39.07
C LYS A 472 -53.84 20.82 38.35
N GLU A 473 -55.02 20.84 38.99
CA GLU A 473 -56.25 20.31 38.37
C GLU A 473 -56.64 21.06 37.09
N GLY A 474 -56.88 20.32 36.01
CA GLY A 474 -57.21 20.86 34.70
C GLY A 474 -56.04 21.33 33.90
N GLU A 475 -54.84 21.00 34.31
CA GLU A 475 -53.60 21.31 33.62
C GLU A 475 -53.27 20.25 32.55
N THR A 476 -52.76 20.73 31.41
CA THR A 476 -51.95 19.93 30.47
C THR A 476 -50.50 20.33 30.67
N HIS A 477 -49.61 19.39 30.67
CA HIS A 477 -48.20 19.58 30.91
C HIS A 477 -47.39 18.98 29.77
N THR A 478 -46.37 19.70 29.34
CA THR A 478 -45.29 19.22 28.44
C THR A 478 -43.98 19.80 28.96
N ASP A 479 -43.04 18.96 29.13
CA ASP A 479 -41.65 19.36 29.40
C ASP A 479 -40.69 18.67 28.44
N ARG A 480 -39.46 19.17 28.39
CA ARG A 480 -38.37 18.68 27.59
C ARG A 480 -37.14 18.51 28.44
N ALA A 481 -36.67 17.27 28.47
CA ALA A 481 -35.36 16.97 29.05
C ALA A 481 -34.28 17.06 27.97
N ILE A 482 -33.08 17.43 28.39
CA ILE A 482 -31.88 17.40 27.56
C ILE A 482 -30.74 16.77 28.37
N VAL A 483 -30.00 15.88 27.72
CA VAL A 483 -28.73 15.39 28.24
C VAL A 483 -27.60 15.80 27.32
N THR A 484 -26.50 16.25 27.91
CA THR A 484 -25.24 16.49 27.18
C THR A 484 -24.09 15.79 27.89
N GLY A 485 -23.13 15.29 27.14
CA GLY A 485 -21.96 14.62 27.70
C GLY A 485 -20.77 14.74 26.78
N THR A 486 -19.57 14.79 27.38
CA THR A 486 -18.32 14.75 26.64
C THR A 486 -17.91 13.29 26.46
N PRO A 487 -17.82 12.79 25.21
CA PRO A 487 -17.38 11.43 24.98
C PRO A 487 -15.90 11.26 25.31
N LEU A 488 -15.54 10.09 25.81
CA LEU A 488 -14.17 9.62 25.95
C LEU A 488 -13.89 8.65 24.80
N VAL A 489 -12.89 8.98 24.00
CA VAL A 489 -12.45 8.18 22.85
C VAL A 489 -11.02 7.71 23.08
N GLU A 490 -10.58 6.66 22.39
CA GLU A 490 -9.19 6.25 22.45
C GLU A 490 -8.28 7.41 22.04
N CYS A 491 -7.23 7.67 22.83
CA CYS A 491 -6.37 8.83 22.61
C CYS A 491 -5.62 8.70 21.28
N ALA A 492 -5.72 9.71 20.42
CA ALA A 492 -4.95 9.76 19.20
C ALA A 492 -3.46 10.01 19.51
N PRO A 493 -2.53 9.27 18.86
CA PRO A 493 -1.11 9.55 18.99
C PRO A 493 -0.76 10.97 18.56
N SER A 494 0.34 11.51 19.09
CA SER A 494 0.86 12.81 18.67
C SER A 494 1.20 12.83 17.18
N ASN A 495 0.99 13.96 16.51
CA ASN A 495 1.42 14.20 15.13
C ASN A 495 2.92 14.53 15.04
N GLY A 496 3.67 14.49 16.14
CA GLY A 496 5.11 14.74 16.18
C GLY A 496 5.89 13.72 15.35
N ASP A 497 7.17 14.01 15.08
CA ASP A 497 8.05 13.10 14.34
C ASP A 497 8.33 11.83 15.17
N PRO A 498 7.83 10.65 14.75
CA PRO A 498 8.04 9.39 15.47
C PRO A 498 9.47 8.85 15.30
N PHE A 499 10.29 9.48 14.45
CA PHE A 499 11.63 9.04 14.08
C PHE A 499 12.74 9.88 14.74
N ASN A 500 12.38 10.88 15.53
CA ASN A 500 13.37 11.63 16.30
C ASN A 500 14.00 10.71 17.34
N ASP A 501 15.25 10.32 17.08
CA ASP A 501 16.08 9.64 18.07
C ASP A 501 16.23 10.56 19.28
N LYS A 502 15.59 10.22 20.39
CA LYS A 502 15.95 10.79 21.69
C LYS A 502 17.35 10.24 21.98
N THR A 503 18.37 11.06 21.69
CA THR A 503 19.81 10.75 21.82
C THR A 503 20.29 10.57 23.26
N ASP A 504 19.40 10.45 24.22
CA ASP A 504 19.73 10.14 25.61
C ASP A 504 18.98 8.89 26.02
N GLY A 505 19.71 7.83 26.27
CA GLY A 505 19.31 6.52 26.83
C GLY A 505 18.17 6.52 27.87
N GLY A 506 17.14 7.26 27.61
CA GLY A 506 15.89 7.33 28.34
C GLY A 506 15.00 6.20 27.90
N GLU A 507 14.63 5.38 28.88
CA GLU A 507 13.59 4.36 28.81
C GLU A 507 12.37 4.89 28.05
N ASP A 508 11.72 3.98 27.34
CA ASP A 508 10.44 4.05 26.69
C ASP A 508 9.52 5.09 27.36
N THR A 509 9.44 6.26 26.78
CA THR A 509 8.50 7.26 27.27
C THR A 509 7.14 6.91 26.70
N ASP A 510 6.13 6.86 27.55
CA ASP A 510 4.73 6.72 27.17
C ASP A 510 4.41 7.50 25.89
N PRO A 511 3.59 6.96 24.99
CA PRO A 511 3.25 7.62 23.76
C PRO A 511 2.68 9.02 24.07
N GLU A 512 3.24 10.06 23.42
CA GLU A 512 2.66 11.39 23.50
C GLU A 512 1.31 11.39 22.77
N TYR A 513 0.27 11.85 23.46
CA TYR A 513 -1.08 11.97 22.90
C TYR A 513 -1.35 13.40 22.43
N SER A 514 -2.10 13.52 21.33
CA SER A 514 -2.37 14.81 20.68
C SER A 514 -3.44 15.65 21.38
N THR A 515 -4.21 15.07 22.31
CA THR A 515 -5.35 15.74 22.95
C THR A 515 -5.41 15.44 24.45
N GLY A 516 -5.50 16.53 25.25
CA GLY A 516 -6.02 16.58 26.61
C GLY A 516 -5.38 15.66 27.66
N ASP A 517 -5.99 15.68 28.86
CA ASP A 517 -5.60 14.78 29.94
C ASP A 517 -6.01 13.35 29.61
N VAL A 518 -5.04 12.46 29.64
CA VAL A 518 -5.27 11.03 29.45
C VAL A 518 -5.92 10.45 30.69
N THR A 519 -7.00 9.74 30.52
CA THR A 519 -7.68 9.00 31.58
C THR A 519 -7.54 7.50 31.29
N GLU A 520 -6.96 6.75 32.21
CA GLU A 520 -6.93 5.30 32.11
C GLU A 520 -8.19 4.67 32.73
N ILE A 521 -8.96 3.96 31.92
CA ILE A 521 -10.16 3.22 32.36
C ILE A 521 -10.11 1.82 31.73
N ASP A 522 -10.17 0.79 32.56
CA ASP A 522 -10.14 -0.62 32.13
C ASP A 522 -8.94 -0.98 31.24
N GLY A 523 -7.79 -0.35 31.48
CA GLY A 523 -6.55 -0.56 30.72
C GLY A 523 -6.51 0.14 29.35
N LYS A 524 -7.48 1.02 29.07
CA LYS A 524 -7.49 1.87 27.88
C LYS A 524 -7.11 3.31 28.21
N GLN A 525 -6.32 3.91 27.36
CA GLN A 525 -5.97 5.32 27.42
C GLN A 525 -7.03 6.13 26.66
N LEU A 526 -7.89 6.83 27.38
CA LEU A 526 -9.01 7.59 26.84
C LEU A 526 -8.80 9.08 26.99
N CYS A 527 -9.15 9.83 25.97
CA CYS A 527 -9.10 11.29 25.90
C CYS A 527 -10.50 11.85 25.66
N ALA A 528 -10.77 13.03 26.23
CA ALA A 528 -12.02 13.73 25.95
C ALA A 528 -12.08 14.16 24.48
N ASP A 529 -13.21 13.88 23.82
CA ASP A 529 -13.48 14.40 22.47
C ASP A 529 -13.70 15.93 22.54
N THR A 530 -13.37 16.61 21.46
CA THR A 530 -13.62 18.06 21.31
C THR A 530 -15.09 18.40 21.10
N GLN A 531 -15.92 17.42 20.74
CA GLN A 531 -17.34 17.57 20.47
C GLN A 531 -18.16 16.87 21.55
N THR A 532 -19.20 17.53 22.03
CA THR A 532 -20.16 16.94 22.97
C THR A 532 -21.25 16.20 22.21
N ALA A 533 -21.70 15.07 22.74
CA ALA A 533 -22.94 14.41 22.34
C ALA A 533 -24.12 14.98 23.14
N SER A 534 -25.29 15.09 22.50
CA SER A 534 -26.51 15.55 23.18
C SER A 534 -27.75 14.86 22.59
N ASN A 535 -28.75 14.73 23.44
CA ASN A 535 -30.09 14.25 23.02
C ASN A 535 -31.16 14.90 23.87
N THR A 536 -32.37 14.98 23.33
CA THR A 536 -33.53 15.57 24.00
C THR A 536 -34.71 14.62 23.93
N ASP A 537 -35.57 14.68 24.97
CA ASP A 537 -36.78 13.90 25.04
C ASP A 537 -37.94 14.70 25.63
N ASP A 538 -39.12 14.56 25.06
CA ASP A 538 -40.33 15.27 25.52
C ASP A 538 -41.18 14.32 26.37
N TRP A 539 -41.85 14.86 27.38
CA TRP A 539 -42.79 14.11 28.17
C TRP A 539 -44.10 14.90 28.33
N ASN A 540 -45.26 14.21 28.22
CA ASN A 540 -46.57 14.80 28.25
C ASN A 540 -47.46 14.19 29.35
N GLY A 541 -48.16 15.06 30.08
CA GLY A 541 -49.12 14.67 31.06
C GLY A 541 -50.34 15.59 31.06
N TYR A 542 -51.43 15.14 31.62
CA TYR A 542 -52.61 15.99 31.89
C TYR A 542 -53.30 15.56 33.18
N ARG A 543 -53.85 16.56 33.90
CA ARG A 543 -54.68 16.33 35.10
C ARG A 543 -56.09 16.81 34.84
N ALA A 544 -57.05 15.90 34.94
CA ALA A 544 -58.46 16.23 34.73
C ALA A 544 -59.02 17.12 35.85
N LYS A 545 -59.89 18.06 35.50
CA LYS A 545 -60.66 18.76 36.53
C LYS A 545 -61.64 17.79 37.20
N PRO A 546 -61.75 17.80 38.54
CA PRO A 546 -62.82 17.03 39.20
C PRO A 546 -64.16 17.48 38.62
N LEU A 547 -65.01 16.51 38.25
CA LEU A 547 -66.39 16.83 37.94
C LEU A 547 -67.04 17.49 39.15
N ALA A 548 -67.49 18.73 38.99
CA ALA A 548 -68.25 19.40 40.05
C ALA A 548 -69.43 18.48 40.44
N SER A 549 -69.42 18.05 41.72
CA SER A 549 -70.53 17.27 42.30
C SER A 549 -71.79 18.15 42.39
N THR A 550 -72.44 18.39 41.27
CA THR A 550 -73.80 18.92 41.27
C THR A 550 -74.76 17.72 41.40
N GLY A 551 -75.17 17.43 42.64
CA GLY A 551 -76.27 16.57 42.87
C GLY A 551 -77.53 17.07 42.15
N THR A 552 -77.79 16.45 41.01
CA THR A 552 -79.15 16.15 40.47
C THR A 552 -78.98 15.29 39.20
N ALA A 553 -79.59 14.19 39.20
CA ALA A 553 -79.63 13.27 38.06
C ALA A 553 -80.23 13.95 36.84
N VAL A 554 -79.49 14.06 35.75
CA VAL A 554 -80.03 14.11 34.39
C VAL A 554 -79.30 13.10 33.53
N LEU A 555 -79.99 12.05 33.22
CA LEU A 555 -79.67 11.12 32.16
C LEU A 555 -79.64 11.89 30.82
N GLY A 556 -78.58 11.72 30.06
CA GLY A 556 -78.65 11.94 28.61
C GLY A 556 -77.60 12.94 28.11
N LEU A 557 -76.70 12.35 27.33
CA LEU A 557 -75.88 12.88 26.22
C LEU A 557 -74.37 12.70 26.41
N ALA A 558 -74.04 11.44 26.22
CA ALA A 558 -72.66 11.17 25.78
C ALA A 558 -72.56 11.60 24.33
N GLY A 559 -71.60 12.43 24.04
CA GLY A 559 -71.23 12.75 22.65
C GLY A 559 -70.89 14.21 22.42
N GLY A 560 -69.66 14.54 22.36
CA GLY A 560 -69.22 15.76 21.71
C GLY A 560 -68.61 16.83 22.59
N ALA A 561 -67.35 16.71 22.93
CA ALA A 561 -66.44 17.85 23.17
C ALA A 561 -64.99 17.36 23.19
N LEU A 562 -64.50 16.87 22.10
CA LEU A 562 -63.05 16.73 21.88
C LEU A 562 -62.72 17.23 20.49
N ALA A 563 -63.03 18.51 20.27
CA ALA A 563 -62.59 19.20 19.06
C ALA A 563 -62.65 20.69 19.31
N VAL A 564 -61.70 21.24 19.99
CA VAL A 564 -61.20 22.61 19.83
C VAL A 564 -59.93 22.76 20.70
N LEU A 565 -58.79 22.55 20.10
CA LEU A 565 -57.55 23.20 20.39
C LEU A 565 -56.48 22.70 19.38
N LEU A 566 -56.80 22.85 18.11
CA LEU A 566 -55.78 22.80 17.05
C LEU A 566 -55.83 24.14 16.33
N ALA A 567 -55.22 25.16 16.92
CA ALA A 567 -54.85 26.35 16.20
C ALA A 567 -53.77 27.10 17.02
N GLY A 568 -52.56 26.99 16.62
CA GLY A 568 -51.50 27.89 17.07
C GLY A 568 -50.17 27.20 17.32
N GLY A 569 -49.45 26.92 16.30
CA GLY A 569 -48.09 26.45 16.45
C GLY A 569 -47.51 26.08 15.08
N SER A 570 -47.10 27.14 14.39
CA SER A 570 -46.49 27.04 13.05
C SER A 570 -45.15 26.31 13.08
N LEU A 571 -45.03 25.42 12.13
CA LEU A 571 -43.88 25.06 11.30
C LEU A 571 -42.49 25.12 11.94
N LEU A 572 -41.98 23.94 12.21
CA LEU A 572 -40.59 23.63 11.84
C LEU A 572 -40.55 22.22 11.27
N VAL A 573 -40.42 22.16 9.94
CA VAL A 573 -40.32 20.92 9.17
C VAL A 573 -38.91 20.39 9.35
N PHE A 574 -38.73 19.37 10.14
CA PHE A 574 -37.56 18.50 10.03
C PHE A 574 -37.93 17.21 9.29
N ARG A 575 -37.28 17.04 8.18
CA ARG A 575 -37.49 15.98 7.19
C ARG A 575 -36.93 14.66 7.75
N LYS A 576 -37.79 13.78 8.26
CA LYS A 576 -37.43 12.39 8.55
C LYS A 576 -37.13 11.66 7.24
N ARG A 577 -35.93 11.16 7.06
CA ARG A 577 -35.61 10.16 6.04
C ARG A 577 -35.96 8.78 6.58
N HIS A 578 -37.00 8.18 6.04
CA HIS A 578 -37.29 6.77 6.24
C HIS A 578 -36.29 5.92 5.45
N TYR A 579 -35.55 5.06 6.13
CA TYR A 579 -34.90 3.91 5.50
C TYR A 579 -35.95 2.78 5.39
N ALA A 580 -36.34 2.45 4.14
CA ALA A 580 -37.10 1.27 3.84
C ALA A 580 -36.15 0.11 3.63
N GLN A 581 -36.29 -0.94 4.43
CA GLN A 581 -35.74 -2.26 4.14
C GLN A 581 -36.48 -2.85 2.93
N GLY A 582 -35.76 -3.09 1.85
CA GLY A 582 -36.25 -3.84 0.69
C GLY A 582 -35.70 -5.24 0.71
N SER A 583 -36.57 -6.20 1.01
CA SER A 583 -36.30 -7.62 0.83
C SER A 583 -36.26 -7.98 -0.65
N GLY A 584 -35.13 -8.60 -1.08
CA GLY A 584 -34.97 -9.09 -2.43
C GLY A 584 -35.88 -10.28 -2.78
N ARG A 585 -36.27 -10.34 -4.03
CA ARG A 585 -36.66 -11.58 -4.73
C ARG A 585 -36.03 -11.59 -6.13
N HIS A 586 -35.32 -12.69 -6.35
CA HIS A 586 -34.84 -13.11 -7.66
C HIS A 586 -35.93 -13.19 -8.73
N THR A 587 -35.61 -12.75 -9.92
CA THR A 587 -36.02 -13.46 -11.15
C THR A 587 -34.96 -13.21 -12.25
N ALA A 588 -34.41 -14.31 -12.74
CA ALA A 588 -33.60 -14.39 -13.93
C ALA A 588 -34.47 -14.26 -15.17
N VAL A 589 -34.01 -13.52 -16.18
CA VAL A 589 -34.42 -13.79 -17.59
C VAL A 589 -33.18 -13.55 -18.48
N ASN A 590 -32.95 -14.59 -19.27
CA ASN A 590 -32.01 -14.71 -20.39
C ASN A 590 -32.37 -13.83 -21.59
N ALA A 591 -31.33 -13.51 -22.38
CA ALA A 591 -31.17 -13.53 -23.85
C ALA A 591 -30.50 -12.27 -24.35
N GLY A 592 -29.29 -12.37 -24.91
CA GLY A 592 -29.08 -12.65 -26.33
C GLY A 592 -28.69 -11.41 -27.11
N LYS A 593 -27.47 -11.16 -27.29
CA LYS A 593 -26.67 -11.10 -28.52
C LYS A 593 -25.25 -10.64 -28.21
#